data_1a2f7477a43a471c646efcd7e363aa01
#
_entry.id   1a2f7477a43a471c646efcd7e363aa01
#
_cell.length_a   1.000
_cell.length_b   1.000
_cell.length_c   1.000
_cell.angle_alpha   90.00
_cell.angle_beta   90.00
_cell.angle_gamma   90.00
#
_symmetry.space_group_name_H-M   'P 1'
#
loop_
_entity.id
_entity.type
_entity.pdbx_description
1 polymer ?
#
loop_
_entity_poly.entity_id
_entity_poly.type
_entity_poly.pdbx_seq_one_letter_code
_entity_poly.pdbx_strand_id
1 'polypeptide(L)'
;METDLVSRLEEAANRFVIPLRMNEGFDEQALLQLQEEIDRCGTARREGTHVPKRAALTLAEPFPAIEACAWLYEGKVRQRIQEAGAMVSEAVTAALD
;
A
#
# COMPACT_ATOMS: atom_id res chain seq x y z
N MET A 1 3.46 -20.06 -3.32
CA MET A 1 4.32 -19.13 -2.56
C MET A 1 4.25 -17.76 -3.14
N GLU A 2 4.69 -17.59 -4.39
CA GLU A 2 4.63 -16.28 -5.07
C GLU A 2 3.20 -15.75 -5.19
N THR A 3 2.24 -16.65 -5.46
CA THR A 3 0.83 -16.30 -5.56
C THR A 3 0.31 -15.73 -4.23
N ASP A 4 0.73 -16.33 -3.10
CA ASP A 4 0.33 -15.85 -1.79
C ASP A 4 0.87 -14.45 -1.51
N LEU A 5 2.10 -14.17 -1.91
CA LEU A 5 2.71 -12.88 -1.70
C LEU A 5 1.93 -11.79 -2.44
N VAL A 6 1.61 -12.03 -3.71
CA VAL A 6 0.84 -11.08 -4.52
C VAL A 6 -0.58 -10.93 -3.97
N SER A 7 -1.23 -12.05 -3.63
CA SER A 7 -2.60 -12.03 -3.11
C SER A 7 -2.71 -11.28 -1.79
N ARG A 8 -1.75 -11.47 -0.89
CA ARG A 8 -1.71 -10.75 0.38
C ARG A 8 -1.53 -9.27 0.18
N LEU A 9 -0.64 -8.89 -0.74
CA LEU A 9 -0.39 -7.50 -1.05
C LEU A 9 -1.64 -6.83 -1.62
N GLU A 10 -2.29 -7.48 -2.61
CA GLU A 10 -3.51 -6.96 -3.20
C GLU A 10 -4.63 -6.81 -2.17
N GLU A 11 -4.79 -7.81 -1.32
CA GLU A 11 -5.82 -7.78 -0.28
C GLU A 11 -5.58 -6.64 0.71
N ALA A 12 -4.33 -6.47 1.15
CA ALA A 12 -3.98 -5.41 2.09
C ALA A 12 -4.21 -4.03 1.46
N ALA A 13 -3.82 -3.86 0.20
CA ALA A 13 -4.04 -2.61 -0.52
C ALA A 13 -5.53 -2.30 -0.64
N ASN A 14 -6.35 -3.30 -0.99
CA ASN A 14 -7.78 -3.11 -1.15
C ASN A 14 -8.46 -2.80 0.18
N ARG A 15 -8.05 -3.43 1.27
CA ARG A 15 -8.60 -3.17 2.59
C ARG A 15 -8.42 -1.72 3.02
N PHE A 16 -7.32 -1.12 2.63
CA PHE A 16 -7.05 0.27 2.96
C PHE A 16 -7.70 1.23 1.97
N VAL A 17 -7.54 0.97 0.68
CA VAL A 17 -7.92 1.92 -0.38
C VAL A 17 -9.42 1.94 -0.65
N ILE A 18 -10.09 0.78 -0.65
CA ILE A 18 -11.51 0.73 -1.00
C ILE A 18 -12.39 1.54 -0.05
N PRO A 19 -12.30 1.36 1.30
CA PRO A 19 -13.08 2.20 2.21
C PRO A 19 -12.74 3.68 2.08
N LEU A 20 -11.47 3.98 1.85
CA LEU A 20 -11.02 5.35 1.67
C LEU A 20 -11.68 5.98 0.44
N ARG A 21 -11.70 5.27 -0.67
CA ARG A 21 -12.31 5.70 -1.93
C ARG A 21 -13.83 5.88 -1.80
N MET A 22 -14.45 5.05 -0.97
CA MET A 22 -15.88 5.10 -0.73
C MET A 22 -16.28 6.14 0.33
N ASN A 23 -15.34 6.96 0.76
CA ASN A 23 -15.55 7.97 1.80
C ASN A 23 -16.01 7.35 3.13
N GLU A 24 -15.55 6.15 3.43
CA GLU A 24 -15.90 5.42 4.65
C GLU A 24 -14.92 5.65 5.79
N GLY A 25 -13.81 6.32 5.52
CA GLY A 25 -12.88 6.71 6.54
C GLY A 25 -11.48 6.12 6.39
N PHE A 26 -10.60 6.52 7.31
CA PHE A 26 -9.21 6.13 7.36
C PHE A 26 -9.02 5.03 8.39
N ASP A 27 -8.50 3.89 7.96
CA ASP A 27 -8.27 2.73 8.82
C ASP A 27 -6.77 2.56 9.09
N GLU A 28 -6.32 2.91 10.29
CA GLU A 28 -4.90 2.81 10.70
C GLU A 28 -4.41 1.36 10.67
N GLN A 29 -5.24 0.41 11.06
CA GLN A 29 -4.87 -1.00 11.06
C GLN A 29 -4.62 -1.50 9.63
N ALA A 30 -5.49 -1.10 8.71
CA ALA A 30 -5.33 -1.46 7.31
C ALA A 30 -4.05 -0.87 6.73
N LEU A 31 -3.69 0.35 7.12
CA LEU A 31 -2.45 0.98 6.68
C LEU A 31 -1.24 0.20 7.19
N LEU A 32 -1.24 -0.19 8.47
CA LEU A 32 -0.14 -0.96 9.05
C LEU A 32 0.03 -2.29 8.34
N GLN A 33 -1.09 -2.95 8.04
CA GLN A 33 -1.05 -4.23 7.33
C GLN A 33 -0.49 -4.07 5.91
N LEU A 34 -0.89 -3.01 5.22
CA LEU A 34 -0.34 -2.72 3.89
C LEU A 34 1.17 -2.52 3.95
N GLN A 35 1.65 -1.74 4.92
CA GLN A 35 3.08 -1.52 5.10
C GLN A 35 3.83 -2.83 5.37
N GLU A 36 3.27 -3.69 6.22
CA GLU A 36 3.87 -4.99 6.51
C GLU A 36 3.99 -5.86 5.25
N GLU A 37 2.97 -5.87 4.42
CA GLU A 37 3.00 -6.67 3.19
C GLU A 37 3.98 -6.10 2.16
N ILE A 38 4.11 -4.78 2.09
CA ILE A 38 5.11 -4.13 1.23
C ILE A 38 6.53 -4.50 1.71
N ASP A 39 6.76 -4.42 3.02
CA ASP A 39 8.06 -4.77 3.61
C ASP A 39 8.39 -6.24 3.36
N ARG A 40 7.41 -7.11 3.41
CA ARG A 40 7.57 -8.53 3.16
C ARG A 40 8.02 -8.78 1.73
N CYS A 41 7.48 -8.04 0.77
CA CYS A 41 7.92 -8.09 -0.63
C CYS A 41 9.37 -7.65 -0.76
N GLY A 42 9.76 -6.59 -0.06
CA GLY A 42 11.14 -6.09 -0.08
C GLY A 42 12.11 -7.09 0.50
N THR A 43 11.74 -7.74 1.61
CA THR A 43 12.56 -8.77 2.26
C THR A 43 12.72 -9.97 1.32
N ALA A 44 11.65 -10.44 0.72
CA ALA A 44 11.70 -11.56 -0.21
C ALA A 44 12.64 -11.27 -1.38
N ARG A 45 12.55 -10.06 -1.92
CA ARG A 45 13.40 -9.63 -3.04
C ARG A 45 14.88 -9.60 -2.64
N ARG A 46 15.19 -9.06 -1.47
CA ARG A 46 16.57 -8.97 -0.97
C ARG A 46 17.17 -10.35 -0.67
N GLU A 47 16.31 -11.30 -0.29
CA GLU A 47 16.75 -12.68 -0.03
C GLU A 47 16.86 -13.52 -1.30
N GLY A 48 16.69 -12.88 -2.46
CA GLY A 48 16.82 -13.57 -3.74
C GLY A 48 15.59 -14.35 -4.19
N THR A 49 14.48 -14.21 -3.47
CA THR A 49 13.22 -14.83 -3.89
C THR A 49 12.69 -14.09 -5.11
N HIS A 50 12.26 -14.85 -6.11
CA HIS A 50 11.66 -14.24 -7.29
C HIS A 50 10.35 -13.54 -6.93
N VAL A 51 10.28 -12.24 -7.22
CA VAL A 51 9.07 -11.44 -7.02
C VAL A 51 8.42 -11.25 -8.39
N PRO A 52 7.18 -11.74 -8.57
CA PRO A 52 6.52 -11.64 -9.89
C PRO A 52 6.36 -10.18 -10.32
N LYS A 53 6.38 -9.96 -11.63
CA LYS A 53 6.14 -8.65 -12.22
C LYS A 53 4.81 -8.06 -11.73
N ARG A 54 3.82 -8.92 -11.54
CA ARG A 54 2.50 -8.53 -11.04
C ARG A 54 2.59 -7.87 -9.65
N ALA A 55 3.50 -8.35 -8.80
CA ALA A 55 3.71 -7.74 -7.49
C ALA A 55 4.25 -6.32 -7.62
N ALA A 56 5.18 -6.09 -8.55
CA ALA A 56 5.70 -4.75 -8.80
C ALA A 56 4.60 -3.79 -9.27
N LEU A 57 3.71 -4.27 -10.13
CA LEU A 57 2.57 -3.47 -10.60
C LEU A 57 1.63 -3.15 -9.43
N THR A 58 1.35 -4.14 -8.58
CA THR A 58 0.51 -3.94 -7.40
C THR A 58 1.14 -2.94 -6.43
N LEU A 59 2.46 -2.96 -6.28
CA LEU A 59 3.17 -2.00 -5.44
C LEU A 59 3.05 -0.56 -5.98
N ALA A 60 2.95 -0.40 -7.29
CA ALA A 60 2.90 0.91 -7.91
C ALA A 60 1.53 1.60 -7.78
N GLU A 61 0.46 0.86 -7.55
CA GLU A 61 -0.91 1.39 -7.56
C GLU A 61 -1.35 2.15 -6.30
N PRO A 62 -1.01 1.71 -5.06
CA PRO A 62 -1.60 2.33 -3.87
C PRO A 62 -1.31 3.81 -3.69
N PHE A 63 -0.10 4.24 -3.99
CA PHE A 63 0.28 5.64 -3.78
C PHE A 63 -0.61 6.62 -4.56
N PRO A 64 -0.76 6.50 -5.89
CA PRO A 64 -1.65 7.41 -6.63
C PRO A 64 -3.11 7.32 -6.17
N ALA A 65 -3.57 6.12 -5.82
CA ALA A 65 -4.94 5.93 -5.33
C ALA A 65 -5.17 6.64 -4.00
N ILE A 66 -4.21 6.55 -3.08
CA ILE A 66 -4.28 7.22 -1.78
C ILE A 66 -4.27 8.74 -1.98
N GLU A 67 -3.38 9.24 -2.81
CA GLU A 67 -3.29 10.67 -3.12
C GLU A 67 -4.62 11.21 -3.67
N ALA A 68 -5.23 10.48 -4.59
CA ALA A 68 -6.51 10.88 -5.17
C ALA A 68 -7.61 10.91 -4.12
N CYS A 69 -7.60 9.98 -3.18
CA CYS A 69 -8.62 9.91 -2.13
C CYS A 69 -8.54 11.05 -1.12
N ALA A 70 -7.36 11.68 -0.97
CA ALA A 70 -7.19 12.76 -0.01
C ALA A 70 -8.20 13.90 -0.24
N TRP A 71 -8.59 14.14 -1.48
CA TRP A 71 -9.51 15.21 -1.83
C TRP A 71 -10.96 14.93 -1.44
N LEU A 72 -11.28 13.70 -1.04
CA LEU A 72 -12.60 13.34 -0.52
C LEU A 72 -12.78 13.74 0.94
N TYR A 73 -11.71 14.13 1.60
CA TYR A 73 -11.69 14.41 3.04
C TYR A 73 -11.18 15.83 3.29
N GLU A 74 -11.39 16.31 4.51
CA GLU A 74 -10.97 17.65 4.91
C GLU A 74 -10.18 17.62 6.21
N GLY A 75 -9.48 18.73 6.50
CA GLY A 75 -8.81 18.94 7.76
C GLY A 75 -7.75 17.91 8.08
N LYS A 76 -7.78 17.45 9.31
CA LYS A 76 -6.76 16.51 9.81
C LYS A 76 -6.82 15.15 9.12
N VAL A 77 -7.99 14.74 8.68
CA VAL A 77 -8.13 13.45 7.97
C VAL A 77 -7.42 13.52 6.63
N ARG A 78 -7.61 14.60 5.88
CA ARG A 78 -6.89 14.80 4.62
C ARG A 78 -5.38 14.78 4.83
N GLN A 79 -4.92 15.49 5.86
CA GLN A 79 -3.50 15.55 6.20
C GLN A 79 -2.95 14.14 6.50
N ARG A 80 -3.71 13.36 7.28
CA ARG A 80 -3.31 11.99 7.62
C ARG A 80 -3.23 11.11 6.39
N ILE A 81 -4.17 11.26 5.45
CA ILE A 81 -4.16 10.51 4.19
C ILE A 81 -2.92 10.87 3.36
N GLN A 82 -2.56 12.13 3.29
CA GLN A 82 -1.37 12.59 2.58
C GLN A 82 -0.10 12.02 3.21
N GLU A 83 -0.03 11.98 4.54
CA GLU A 83 1.07 11.35 5.25
C GLU A 83 1.16 9.85 4.94
N ALA A 84 0.00 9.18 4.93
CA ALA A 84 -0.05 7.75 4.59
C ALA A 84 0.44 7.49 3.18
N GLY A 85 0.07 8.36 2.23
CA GLY A 85 0.56 8.26 0.86
C GLY A 85 2.08 8.34 0.79
N ALA A 86 2.67 9.28 1.52
CA ALA A 86 4.13 9.43 1.58
C ALA A 86 4.78 8.20 2.21
N MET A 87 4.21 7.67 3.29
CA MET A 87 4.73 6.47 3.96
C MET A 87 4.71 5.25 3.05
N VAL A 88 3.60 5.07 2.31
CA VAL A 88 3.47 3.97 1.36
C VAL A 88 4.47 4.13 0.21
N SER A 89 4.64 5.34 -0.30
CA SER A 89 5.61 5.62 -1.36
C SER A 89 7.04 5.28 -0.91
N GLU A 90 7.42 5.64 0.31
CA GLU A 90 8.73 5.32 0.86
C GLU A 90 8.91 3.81 1.01
N ALA A 91 7.89 3.12 1.53
CA ALA A 91 7.95 1.67 1.70
C ALA A 91 8.11 0.95 0.36
N VAL A 92 7.38 1.39 -0.66
CA VAL A 92 7.47 0.81 -2.01
C VAL A 92 8.86 1.05 -2.59
N THR A 93 9.39 2.26 -2.46
CA THR A 93 10.74 2.59 -2.94
C THR A 93 11.78 1.69 -2.28
N ALA A 94 11.69 1.53 -0.96
CA ALA A 94 12.60 0.66 -0.22
C ALA A 94 12.47 -0.80 -0.67
N ALA A 95 11.25 -1.26 -0.93
CA ALA A 95 11.01 -2.64 -1.36
C ALA A 95 11.57 -2.93 -2.75
N LEU A 96 11.56 -1.94 -3.64
CA LEU A 96 12.06 -2.10 -5.02
C LEU A 96 13.53 -1.74 -5.18
N ASP A 97 14.12 -1.16 -4.17
CA ASP A 97 15.54 -0.77 -4.17
C ASP A 97 16.48 -1.98 -3.89
#